data_42a81bc0c2b7a8d60fd3d13761182ec6
#
_entry.id   42a81bc0c2b7a8d60fd3d13761182ec6
#
_cell.length_a   1.000
_cell.length_b   1.000
_cell.length_c   1.000
_cell.angle_alpha   90.00
_cell.angle_beta   90.00
_cell.angle_gamma   90.00
#
_symmetry.space_group_name_H-M   'P 1'
#
loop_
_entity.id
_entity.type
_entity.pdbx_description
1 polymer ?
#
loop_
_entity_poly.entity_id
_entity_poly.type
_entity_poly.pdbx_seq_one_letter_code
_entity_poly.pdbx_strand_id
1 'polypeptide(L)'
;MRNLLLLTLTIGFAFPAFAAKEAPMAKVTVAQLEQELATAHDRPDAEVAQQLSGIELTERISTAKLTRLKANLPGSKAQEALVILADSAAFLGPPAGEILANAAPDAAAARQMLTGIVNYVNSTVRQLPDLMAVRDTTGFEDKPQEDVQGETGIATVAAMPLHSVGRSSVMVTYRDRQEVVDENALKHGPKVGGLEVKGEFGPILSRVVADALQGKITWGRWELGVGGKVAVFHYAVPSEKSHYPVQFCCVFDWNAFNGIPDIRVFREIVSYHGEIVFDPASGAILRITMEADLSAGELVSRAGIQVEYGPMEIAGKKYICPTKSVSILQAHTAQQSGMYSKQHYKGSTKTYLNDVAFGQYRRFGSETRILTGDGGDSSQPRGPSSADAPYSPPSRTATH
;
A
#
# COMPACT_ATOMS: atom_id res chain seq x y z
N MET A 1 70.15 41.18 25.77
CA MET A 1 68.93 41.26 24.96
C MET A 1 68.84 39.95 24.17
N ARG A 2 68.02 39.05 24.64
CA ARG A 2 67.88 37.72 24.02
C ARG A 2 66.43 37.56 23.56
N ASN A 3 66.23 37.56 22.23
CA ASN A 3 64.97 37.32 21.61
C ASN A 3 64.62 35.82 21.68
N LEU A 4 63.54 35.50 22.37
CA LEU A 4 62.97 34.15 22.41
C LEU A 4 61.90 34.04 21.32
N LEU A 5 62.16 33.27 20.27
CA LEU A 5 61.21 32.94 19.23
C LEU A 5 60.34 31.77 19.73
N LEU A 6 59.07 31.99 19.97
CA LEU A 6 58.08 30.96 20.23
C LEU A 6 57.56 30.38 18.91
N LEU A 7 57.94 29.14 18.68
CA LEU A 7 57.45 28.33 17.52
C LEU A 7 56.17 27.62 17.97
N THR A 8 55.00 28.07 17.52
CA THR A 8 53.73 27.39 17.79
C THR A 8 53.53 26.28 16.73
N LEU A 9 53.62 25.02 17.16
CA LEU A 9 53.39 23.84 16.38
C LEU A 9 51.86 23.54 16.38
N THR A 10 51.15 23.87 15.28
CA THR A 10 49.77 23.49 15.10
C THR A 10 49.69 22.06 14.59
N ILE A 11 49.36 21.12 15.46
CA ILE A 11 49.06 19.72 15.11
C ILE A 11 47.64 19.70 14.54
N GLY A 12 47.52 19.63 13.22
CA GLY A 12 46.29 19.36 12.53
C GLY A 12 45.84 17.92 12.75
N PHE A 13 44.82 17.71 13.58
CA PHE A 13 44.14 16.42 13.64
C PHE A 13 43.33 16.23 12.37
N ALA A 14 43.83 15.46 11.43
CA ALA A 14 43.03 14.90 10.35
C ALA A 14 42.17 13.78 10.94
N PHE A 15 40.88 14.04 11.16
CA PHE A 15 39.88 13.02 11.42
C PHE A 15 39.70 12.18 10.16
N PRO A 16 39.96 10.87 10.17
CA PRO A 16 39.56 10.03 9.05
C PRO A 16 38.04 10.04 9.02
N ALA A 17 37.46 10.52 7.90
CA ALA A 17 36.04 10.32 7.59
C ALA A 17 35.84 8.82 7.36
N PHE A 18 35.50 8.10 8.41
CA PHE A 18 34.95 6.75 8.29
C PHE A 18 33.59 6.91 7.59
N ALA A 19 33.50 6.45 6.34
CA ALA A 19 32.22 6.15 5.72
C ALA A 19 31.50 5.19 6.68
N ALA A 20 30.48 5.67 7.35
CA ALA A 20 29.65 4.86 8.24
C ALA A 20 28.93 3.84 7.36
N LYS A 21 29.46 2.62 7.32
CA LYS A 21 28.74 1.48 6.77
C LYS A 21 27.46 1.36 7.59
N GLU A 22 26.29 1.45 6.95
CA GLU A 22 25.01 1.28 7.63
C GLU A 22 25.08 0.01 8.51
N ALA A 23 24.85 0.19 9.80
CA ALA A 23 24.74 -0.95 10.69
C ALA A 23 23.51 -1.78 10.23
N PRO A 24 23.65 -3.11 10.12
CA PRO A 24 22.51 -3.94 9.72
C PRO A 24 21.37 -3.74 10.72
N MET A 25 20.13 -3.54 10.22
CA MET A 25 18.95 -3.42 11.07
C MET A 25 18.79 -4.65 11.96
N ALA A 26 18.47 -4.41 13.23
CA ALA A 26 18.27 -5.50 14.18
C ALA A 26 17.01 -6.27 13.83
N LYS A 27 17.14 -7.60 13.66
CA LYS A 27 15.99 -8.48 13.39
C LYS A 27 15.33 -8.87 14.71
N VAL A 28 14.04 -8.56 14.85
CA VAL A 28 13.26 -8.84 16.05
C VAL A 28 11.97 -9.60 15.73
N THR A 29 11.53 -10.43 16.67
CA THR A 29 10.20 -11.06 16.62
C THR A 29 9.13 -10.08 17.12
N VAL A 30 7.87 -10.36 16.82
CA VAL A 30 6.74 -9.56 17.34
C VAL A 30 6.70 -9.60 18.87
N ALA A 31 7.06 -10.72 19.49
CA ALA A 31 7.11 -10.84 20.96
C ALA A 31 8.21 -9.93 21.56
N GLN A 32 9.38 -9.86 20.94
CA GLN A 32 10.45 -8.94 21.35
C GLN A 32 10.03 -7.49 21.18
N LEU A 33 9.41 -7.16 20.06
CA LEU A 33 8.86 -5.82 19.83
C LEU A 33 7.83 -5.44 20.89
N GLU A 34 6.91 -6.34 21.26
CA GLU A 34 5.92 -6.09 22.32
C GLU A 34 6.61 -5.80 23.66
N GLN A 35 7.66 -6.53 23.98
CA GLN A 35 8.44 -6.32 25.21
C GLN A 35 9.17 -4.97 25.18
N GLU A 36 9.79 -4.60 24.06
CA GLU A 36 10.48 -3.30 23.91
C GLU A 36 9.52 -2.12 24.00
N LEU A 37 8.30 -2.27 23.48
CA LEU A 37 7.29 -1.23 23.51
C LEU A 37 6.48 -1.15 24.81
N ALA A 38 6.64 -2.12 25.72
CA ALA A 38 5.88 -2.15 26.98
C ALA A 38 6.04 -0.87 27.84
N THR A 39 7.18 -0.18 27.74
CA THR A 39 7.50 1.07 28.45
C THR A 39 7.64 2.27 27.51
N ALA A 40 7.21 2.15 26.28
CA ALA A 40 7.43 3.17 25.24
C ALA A 40 6.64 4.46 25.52
N HIS A 41 5.50 4.40 26.22
CA HIS A 41 4.63 5.56 26.50
C HIS A 41 5.33 6.64 27.34
N ASP A 42 6.30 6.27 28.18
CA ASP A 42 7.06 7.19 29.03
C ASP A 42 8.28 7.81 28.35
N ARG A 43 8.54 7.45 27.10
CA ARG A 43 9.72 7.88 26.34
C ARG A 43 9.36 8.96 25.32
N PRO A 44 10.33 9.81 24.91
CA PRO A 44 10.11 10.79 23.85
C PRO A 44 9.68 10.14 22.52
N ASP A 45 8.64 10.68 21.88
CA ASP A 45 8.06 10.19 20.63
C ASP A 45 9.12 9.99 19.51
N ALA A 46 10.02 10.99 19.35
CA ALA A 46 11.08 10.91 18.34
C ALA A 46 12.11 9.81 18.62
N GLU A 47 12.38 9.48 19.88
CA GLU A 47 13.31 8.43 20.27
C GLU A 47 12.72 7.06 19.96
N VAL A 48 11.44 6.84 20.30
CA VAL A 48 10.74 5.60 19.98
C VAL A 48 10.61 5.42 18.47
N ALA A 49 10.30 6.49 17.73
CA ALA A 49 10.26 6.45 16.27
C ALA A 49 11.62 6.06 15.66
N GLN A 50 12.70 6.63 16.15
CA GLN A 50 14.06 6.30 15.69
C GLN A 50 14.43 4.85 15.99
N GLN A 51 14.08 4.33 17.17
CA GLN A 51 14.30 2.93 17.51
C GLN A 51 13.56 2.01 16.54
N LEU A 52 12.25 2.28 16.29
CA LEU A 52 11.43 1.50 15.37
C LEU A 52 11.95 1.52 13.92
N SER A 53 12.55 2.64 13.50
CA SER A 53 13.16 2.75 12.16
C SER A 53 14.47 1.96 12.01
N GLY A 54 15.08 1.54 13.11
CA GLY A 54 16.33 0.76 13.12
C GLY A 54 16.14 -0.76 13.22
N ILE A 55 14.90 -1.25 13.19
CA ILE A 55 14.60 -2.68 13.34
C ILE A 55 13.84 -3.23 12.12
N GLU A 56 13.97 -4.55 11.92
CA GLU A 56 13.26 -5.33 10.91
C GLU A 56 12.55 -6.49 11.62
N LEU A 57 11.28 -6.72 11.28
CA LEU A 57 10.53 -7.85 11.82
C LEU A 57 10.88 -9.15 11.08
N THR A 58 10.90 -10.26 11.83
CA THR A 58 11.05 -11.61 11.28
C THR A 58 9.70 -12.31 11.01
N GLU A 59 8.60 -11.68 11.41
CA GLU A 59 7.24 -12.18 11.30
C GLU A 59 6.26 -11.01 11.21
N ARG A 60 5.08 -11.21 10.61
CA ARG A 60 4.09 -10.15 10.45
C ARG A 60 3.37 -9.82 11.75
N ILE A 61 2.87 -8.60 11.86
CA ILE A 61 1.97 -8.17 12.94
C ILE A 61 0.53 -8.26 12.44
N SER A 62 -0.36 -8.92 13.20
CA SER A 62 -1.80 -8.89 12.89
C SER A 62 -2.38 -7.49 13.13
N THR A 63 -3.39 -7.10 12.33
CA THR A 63 -4.05 -5.78 12.45
C THR A 63 -4.58 -5.51 13.86
N ALA A 64 -5.13 -6.51 14.55
CA ALA A 64 -5.58 -6.38 15.92
C ALA A 64 -4.43 -6.08 16.90
N LYS A 65 -3.28 -6.72 16.71
CA LYS A 65 -2.07 -6.49 17.52
C LYS A 65 -1.47 -5.12 17.24
N LEU A 66 -1.38 -4.75 15.96
CA LEU A 66 -0.91 -3.43 15.52
C LEU A 66 -1.74 -2.30 16.17
N THR A 67 -3.07 -2.42 16.18
CA THR A 67 -3.96 -1.44 16.81
C THR A 67 -3.68 -1.30 18.30
N ARG A 68 -3.47 -2.41 19.03
CA ARG A 68 -3.13 -2.38 20.46
C ARG A 68 -1.77 -1.73 20.73
N LEU A 69 -0.74 -2.10 19.96
CA LEU A 69 0.60 -1.52 20.11
C LEU A 69 0.58 -0.02 19.83
N LYS A 70 -0.11 0.38 18.75
CA LYS A 70 -0.24 1.79 18.35
C LYS A 70 -0.89 2.65 19.44
N ALA A 71 -1.88 2.13 20.15
CA ALA A 71 -2.56 2.85 21.23
C ALA A 71 -1.67 3.14 22.45
N ASN A 72 -0.58 2.38 22.64
CA ASN A 72 0.36 2.54 23.75
C ASN A 72 1.59 3.39 23.41
N LEU A 73 1.67 3.93 22.18
CA LEU A 73 2.82 4.75 21.78
C LEU A 73 2.65 6.22 22.16
N PRO A 74 3.79 6.91 22.46
CA PRO A 74 3.76 8.27 23.02
C PRO A 74 3.22 9.33 22.05
N GLY A 75 3.33 9.12 20.73
CA GLY A 75 2.89 10.12 19.77
C GLY A 75 2.86 9.65 18.32
N SER A 76 2.60 10.58 17.42
CA SER A 76 2.33 10.31 16.01
C SER A 76 3.55 9.81 15.24
N LYS A 77 4.77 10.22 15.60
CA LYS A 77 5.99 9.77 14.92
C LYS A 77 6.27 8.29 15.22
N ALA A 78 6.14 7.87 16.47
CA ALA A 78 6.28 6.48 16.86
C ALA A 78 5.15 5.61 16.26
N GLN A 79 3.92 6.14 16.20
CA GLN A 79 2.80 5.44 15.55
C GLN A 79 3.03 5.24 14.05
N GLU A 80 3.56 6.25 13.36
CA GLU A 80 3.90 6.17 11.94
C GLU A 80 5.01 5.16 11.70
N ALA A 81 6.10 5.22 12.49
CA ALA A 81 7.21 4.27 12.39
C ALA A 81 6.75 2.82 12.65
N LEU A 82 5.83 2.60 13.60
CA LEU A 82 5.25 1.27 13.84
C LEU A 82 4.40 0.79 12.66
N VAL A 83 3.64 1.66 12.01
CA VAL A 83 2.86 1.32 10.79
C VAL A 83 3.81 0.92 9.67
N ILE A 84 4.85 1.71 9.41
CA ILE A 84 5.87 1.40 8.40
C ILE A 84 6.50 0.03 8.66
N LEU A 85 6.90 -0.23 9.90
CA LEU A 85 7.50 -1.50 10.32
C LEU A 85 6.55 -2.69 10.09
N ALA A 86 5.29 -2.56 10.51
CA ALA A 86 4.27 -3.59 10.35
C ALA A 86 3.95 -3.87 8.88
N ASP A 87 3.81 -2.82 8.07
CA ASP A 87 3.43 -2.95 6.66
C ASP A 87 4.61 -3.46 5.81
N SER A 88 5.85 -3.11 6.15
CA SER A 88 7.05 -3.71 5.53
C SER A 88 7.14 -5.22 5.77
N ALA A 89 6.60 -5.69 6.90
CA ALA A 89 6.55 -7.10 7.30
C ALA A 89 5.25 -7.82 6.89
N ALA A 90 4.32 -7.15 6.20
CA ALA A 90 2.98 -7.67 5.90
C ALA A 90 2.97 -9.01 5.14
N PHE A 91 4.04 -9.27 4.38
CA PHE A 91 4.20 -10.48 3.56
C PHE A 91 4.90 -11.63 4.28
N LEU A 92 5.38 -11.42 5.51
CA LEU A 92 6.01 -12.46 6.32
C LEU A 92 4.98 -13.42 6.91
N GLY A 93 5.46 -14.58 7.36
CA GLY A 93 4.65 -15.53 8.11
C GLY A 93 4.15 -14.95 9.45
N PRO A 94 3.12 -15.55 10.07
CA PRO A 94 2.66 -15.14 11.39
C PRO A 94 3.63 -15.55 12.49
N PRO A 95 3.55 -14.94 13.69
CA PRO A 95 4.23 -15.43 14.88
C PRO A 95 3.92 -16.90 15.15
N ALA A 96 4.92 -17.64 15.67
CA ALA A 96 4.73 -19.06 15.99
C ALA A 96 3.55 -19.35 16.91
N GLY A 97 3.23 -18.44 17.84
CA GLY A 97 2.07 -18.53 18.72
C GLY A 97 0.70 -18.38 18.04
N GLU A 98 0.67 -17.90 16.79
CA GLU A 98 -0.55 -17.79 15.98
C GLU A 98 -0.73 -19.02 15.05
N ILE A 99 0.27 -19.91 14.96
CA ILE A 99 0.18 -21.15 14.18
C ILE A 99 -0.39 -22.25 15.08
N LEU A 100 -1.51 -22.84 14.64
CA LEU A 100 -2.17 -23.89 15.40
C LEU A 100 -1.61 -25.28 15.05
N ALA A 101 -1.33 -26.09 16.06
CA ALA A 101 -0.81 -27.46 15.93
C ALA A 101 -1.87 -28.50 15.49
N ASN A 102 -2.86 -28.08 14.71
CA ASN A 102 -3.87 -28.97 14.16
C ASN A 102 -3.32 -29.78 12.99
N ALA A 103 -3.73 -31.01 12.82
CA ALA A 103 -3.37 -31.82 11.66
C ALA A 103 -3.83 -31.15 10.35
N ALA A 104 -3.04 -31.29 9.30
CA ALA A 104 -3.44 -30.87 7.96
C ALA A 104 -4.72 -31.61 7.53
N PRO A 105 -5.60 -30.97 6.75
CA PRO A 105 -6.76 -31.64 6.18
C PRO A 105 -6.31 -32.75 5.20
N ASP A 106 -7.08 -33.79 5.12
CA ASP A 106 -6.90 -34.80 4.07
C ASP A 106 -7.24 -34.22 2.69
N ALA A 107 -6.93 -34.94 1.63
CA ALA A 107 -7.15 -34.48 0.26
C ALA A 107 -8.63 -34.22 -0.08
N ALA A 108 -9.58 -34.89 0.59
CA ALA A 108 -11.01 -34.68 0.36
C ALA A 108 -11.46 -33.38 1.06
N ALA A 109 -11.08 -33.19 2.31
CA ALA A 109 -11.35 -31.97 3.06
C ALA A 109 -10.69 -30.74 2.41
N ALA A 110 -9.46 -30.85 1.95
CA ALA A 110 -8.78 -29.76 1.24
C ALA A 110 -9.53 -29.36 -0.04
N ARG A 111 -10.00 -30.33 -0.85
CA ARG A 111 -10.81 -30.06 -2.05
C ARG A 111 -12.15 -29.40 -1.70
N GLN A 112 -12.81 -29.87 -0.62
CA GLN A 112 -14.06 -29.26 -0.15
C GLN A 112 -13.86 -27.79 0.25
N MET A 113 -12.78 -27.47 0.98
CA MET A 113 -12.42 -26.10 1.34
C MET A 113 -12.18 -25.25 0.10
N LEU A 114 -11.45 -25.77 -0.90
CA LEU A 114 -11.20 -25.06 -2.14
C LEU A 114 -12.49 -24.76 -2.91
N THR A 115 -13.40 -25.74 -2.96
CA THR A 115 -14.75 -25.55 -3.51
C THR A 115 -15.52 -24.47 -2.76
N GLY A 116 -15.39 -24.43 -1.43
CA GLY A 116 -15.97 -23.39 -0.57
C GLY A 116 -15.46 -21.98 -0.94
N ILE A 117 -14.15 -21.83 -1.12
CA ILE A 117 -13.53 -20.58 -1.56
C ILE A 117 -14.08 -20.12 -2.93
N VAL A 118 -14.11 -21.03 -3.91
CA VAL A 118 -14.61 -20.73 -5.26
C VAL A 118 -16.08 -20.29 -5.23
N ASN A 119 -16.92 -21.01 -4.49
CA ASN A 119 -18.33 -20.69 -4.33
C ASN A 119 -18.51 -19.33 -3.63
N TYR A 120 -17.72 -19.08 -2.60
CA TYR A 120 -17.73 -17.80 -1.89
C TYR A 120 -17.37 -16.64 -2.83
N VAL A 121 -16.26 -16.72 -3.56
CA VAL A 121 -15.83 -15.65 -4.47
C VAL A 121 -16.88 -15.40 -5.54
N ASN A 122 -17.40 -16.48 -6.17
CA ASN A 122 -18.44 -16.37 -7.20
C ASN A 122 -19.75 -15.73 -6.66
N SER A 123 -20.14 -16.09 -5.44
CA SER A 123 -21.34 -15.50 -4.82
C SER A 123 -21.09 -14.05 -4.38
N THR A 124 -19.97 -13.78 -3.71
CA THR A 124 -19.65 -12.45 -3.15
C THR A 124 -19.54 -11.40 -4.24
N VAL A 125 -18.77 -11.68 -5.31
CA VAL A 125 -18.62 -10.74 -6.43
C VAL A 125 -19.95 -10.44 -7.14
N ARG A 126 -20.89 -11.41 -7.13
CA ARG A 126 -22.22 -11.22 -7.73
C ARG A 126 -23.20 -10.51 -6.81
N GLN A 127 -23.06 -10.69 -5.50
CA GLN A 127 -24.00 -10.18 -4.50
C GLN A 127 -23.56 -8.84 -3.90
N LEU A 128 -22.32 -8.44 -4.11
CA LEU A 128 -21.85 -7.14 -3.65
C LEU A 128 -22.69 -6.05 -4.36
N PRO A 129 -23.41 -5.22 -3.61
CA PRO A 129 -24.22 -4.15 -4.22
C PRO A 129 -23.30 -3.09 -4.81
N ASP A 130 -23.87 -2.25 -5.67
CA ASP A 130 -23.21 -0.99 -5.99
C ASP A 130 -23.03 -0.19 -4.71
N LEU A 131 -21.80 0.18 -4.40
CA LEU A 131 -21.42 0.80 -3.13
C LEU A 131 -20.41 1.93 -3.32
N MET A 132 -20.30 2.74 -2.29
CA MET A 132 -19.22 3.72 -2.13
C MET A 132 -18.48 3.44 -0.83
N ALA A 133 -17.18 3.67 -0.82
CA ALA A 133 -16.34 3.62 0.36
C ALA A 133 -15.32 4.75 0.33
N VAL A 134 -14.88 5.19 1.50
CA VAL A 134 -13.73 6.08 1.62
C VAL A 134 -12.47 5.21 1.61
N ARG A 135 -11.52 5.56 0.78
CA ARG A 135 -10.18 4.99 0.67
C ARG A 135 -9.19 6.01 1.17
N ASP A 136 -8.64 5.76 2.35
CA ASP A 136 -7.59 6.58 2.96
C ASP A 136 -6.24 5.94 2.68
N THR A 137 -5.39 6.62 1.92
CA THR A 137 -4.06 6.13 1.54
C THR A 137 -2.99 6.98 2.18
N THR A 138 -2.02 6.34 2.85
CA THR A 138 -0.76 6.96 3.27
C THR A 138 0.37 6.35 2.46
N GLY A 139 1.11 7.16 1.72
CA GLY A 139 2.27 6.74 0.96
C GLY A 139 3.56 6.98 1.73
N PHE A 140 4.48 6.02 1.65
CA PHE A 140 5.81 6.09 2.24
C PHE A 140 6.86 5.78 1.18
N GLU A 141 7.99 6.47 1.25
CA GLU A 141 9.16 6.23 0.41
C GLU A 141 10.42 6.28 1.26
N ASP A 142 11.43 5.51 0.89
CA ASP A 142 12.79 5.71 1.37
C ASP A 142 13.59 6.56 0.39
N LYS A 143 14.76 7.01 0.82
CA LYS A 143 15.77 7.55 -0.08
C LYS A 143 17.05 6.75 0.15
N PRO A 144 17.50 5.98 -0.85
CA PRO A 144 18.77 5.29 -0.73
C PRO A 144 19.92 6.30 -0.69
N GLN A 145 21.06 5.86 -0.16
CA GLN A 145 22.29 6.64 -0.25
C GLN A 145 22.66 6.83 -1.71
N GLU A 146 22.93 8.04 -2.11
CA GLU A 146 23.33 8.38 -3.47
C GLU A 146 24.59 9.27 -3.47
N ASP A 147 25.50 8.99 -4.39
CA ASP A 147 26.63 9.85 -4.68
C ASP A 147 26.23 10.79 -5.81
N VAL A 148 26.13 12.07 -5.50
CA VAL A 148 25.74 13.12 -6.45
C VAL A 148 26.98 13.89 -6.90
N GLN A 149 27.21 13.95 -8.21
CA GLN A 149 28.29 14.73 -8.79
C GLN A 149 27.89 16.20 -8.86
N GLY A 150 28.54 17.03 -8.07
CA GLY A 150 28.38 18.48 -8.07
C GLY A 150 29.58 19.18 -8.73
N GLU A 151 29.50 20.50 -8.89
CA GLU A 151 30.57 21.33 -9.50
C GLU A 151 31.90 21.26 -8.73
N THR A 152 31.87 20.95 -7.44
CA THR A 152 33.06 20.90 -6.56
C THR A 152 33.52 19.47 -6.22
N GLY A 153 32.90 18.44 -6.77
CA GLY A 153 33.22 17.04 -6.52
C GLY A 153 32.00 16.16 -6.24
N ILE A 154 32.24 14.94 -5.77
CA ILE A 154 31.19 13.99 -5.41
C ILE A 154 30.74 14.28 -3.96
N ALA A 155 29.44 14.52 -3.79
CA ALA A 155 28.80 14.62 -2.47
C ALA A 155 27.93 13.39 -2.24
N THR A 156 28.11 12.74 -1.10
CA THR A 156 27.26 11.62 -0.69
C THR A 156 26.05 12.15 0.05
N VAL A 157 24.85 11.90 -0.50
CA VAL A 157 23.58 12.16 0.17
C VAL A 157 23.26 10.96 1.06
N ALA A 158 23.06 11.20 2.34
CA ALA A 158 22.76 10.13 3.30
C ALA A 158 21.41 9.46 3.00
N ALA A 159 21.32 8.16 3.23
CA ALA A 159 20.07 7.42 3.17
C ALA A 159 19.04 7.98 4.14
N MET A 160 17.78 7.96 3.74
CA MET A 160 16.65 8.29 4.61
C MET A 160 15.71 7.06 4.66
N PRO A 161 15.38 6.54 5.84
CA PRO A 161 14.48 5.42 5.97
C PRO A 161 13.09 5.76 5.46
N LEU A 162 12.23 4.75 5.31
CA LEU A 162 10.83 4.95 4.92
C LEU A 162 10.17 6.03 5.78
N HIS A 163 9.57 7.01 5.11
CA HIS A 163 8.89 8.14 5.72
C HIS A 163 7.66 8.52 4.88
N SER A 164 6.68 9.15 5.51
CA SER A 164 5.46 9.57 4.83
C SER A 164 5.74 10.66 3.79
N VAL A 165 5.30 10.42 2.56
CA VAL A 165 5.41 11.37 1.44
C VAL A 165 4.08 12.01 1.08
N GLY A 166 2.95 11.49 1.62
CA GLY A 166 1.65 12.08 1.39
C GLY A 166 0.51 11.21 1.91
N ARG A 167 -0.65 11.85 2.02
CA ARG A 167 -1.92 11.20 2.37
C ARG A 167 -3.00 11.65 1.41
N SER A 168 -3.89 10.73 1.04
CA SER A 168 -5.08 11.05 0.26
C SER A 168 -6.29 10.34 0.83
N SER A 169 -7.45 11.00 0.74
CA SER A 169 -8.74 10.42 1.10
C SER A 169 -9.67 10.61 -0.09
N VAL A 170 -10.06 9.52 -0.73
CA VAL A 170 -10.87 9.56 -1.93
C VAL A 170 -12.09 8.66 -1.78
N MET A 171 -13.20 9.09 -2.41
CA MET A 171 -14.38 8.25 -2.54
C MET A 171 -14.18 7.28 -3.69
N VAL A 172 -14.21 5.98 -3.40
CA VAL A 172 -14.21 4.91 -4.39
C VAL A 172 -15.64 4.43 -4.59
N THR A 173 -16.05 4.32 -5.84
CA THR A 173 -17.34 3.75 -6.20
C THR A 173 -17.12 2.36 -6.80
N TYR A 174 -17.78 1.35 -6.26
CA TYR A 174 -17.88 0.04 -6.87
C TYR A 174 -19.24 -0.09 -7.53
N ARG A 175 -19.23 -0.15 -8.85
CA ARG A 175 -20.42 -0.19 -9.68
C ARG A 175 -20.22 -1.12 -10.87
N ASP A 176 -21.25 -1.86 -11.23
CA ASP A 176 -21.21 -2.78 -12.37
C ASP A 176 -20.02 -3.80 -12.28
N ARG A 177 -19.65 -4.20 -11.06
CA ARG A 177 -18.50 -5.07 -10.72
C ARG A 177 -17.14 -4.46 -11.03
N GLN A 178 -17.07 -3.15 -11.17
CA GLN A 178 -15.83 -2.43 -11.41
C GLN A 178 -15.62 -1.37 -10.33
N GLU A 179 -14.36 -1.20 -9.98
CA GLU A 179 -13.94 -0.08 -9.15
C GLU A 179 -13.74 1.14 -10.02
N VAL A 180 -14.51 2.20 -9.74
CA VAL A 180 -14.42 3.47 -10.43
C VAL A 180 -13.95 4.52 -9.43
N VAL A 181 -12.82 5.11 -9.69
CA VAL A 181 -12.31 6.26 -8.92
C VAL A 181 -12.66 7.52 -9.69
N ASP A 182 -13.15 8.55 -8.99
CA ASP A 182 -13.42 9.83 -9.62
C ASP A 182 -12.11 10.43 -10.17
N GLU A 183 -12.03 10.55 -11.49
CA GLU A 183 -10.85 11.12 -12.17
C GLU A 183 -10.55 12.56 -11.74
N ASN A 184 -11.55 13.33 -11.35
CA ASN A 184 -11.36 14.69 -10.86
C ASN A 184 -10.72 14.68 -9.45
N ALA A 185 -11.09 13.73 -8.60
CA ALA A 185 -10.45 13.54 -7.32
C ALA A 185 -8.98 13.11 -7.49
N LEU A 186 -8.66 12.29 -8.50
CA LEU A 186 -7.28 11.91 -8.82
C LEU A 186 -6.45 13.07 -9.39
N LYS A 187 -7.05 13.95 -10.17
CA LYS A 187 -6.35 15.11 -10.79
C LYS A 187 -6.06 16.23 -9.80
N HIS A 188 -6.92 16.44 -8.82
CA HIS A 188 -6.88 17.58 -7.89
C HIS A 188 -6.58 17.17 -6.44
N GLY A 189 -6.57 15.87 -6.13
CA GLY A 189 -6.20 15.35 -4.82
C GLY A 189 -4.68 15.39 -4.57
N PRO A 190 -4.24 15.32 -3.30
CA PRO A 190 -2.83 15.19 -3.00
C PRO A 190 -2.28 13.93 -3.69
N LYS A 191 -1.25 14.13 -4.50
CA LYS A 191 -0.57 13.01 -5.16
C LYS A 191 0.21 12.23 -4.10
N VAL A 192 -0.25 11.06 -3.77
CA VAL A 192 0.55 10.07 -3.04
C VAL A 192 1.54 9.51 -4.05
N GLY A 193 2.85 9.64 -3.78
CA GLY A 193 3.89 9.31 -4.75
C GLY A 193 3.83 7.86 -5.25
N GLY A 194 4.14 7.69 -6.51
CA GLY A 194 4.74 6.53 -7.17
C GLY A 194 3.99 5.21 -7.28
N LEU A 195 3.26 4.74 -6.28
CA LEU A 195 2.62 3.42 -6.27
C LEU A 195 1.10 3.53 -6.31
N GLU A 196 0.49 2.98 -7.36
CA GLU A 196 -0.96 2.93 -7.53
C GLU A 196 -1.44 1.48 -7.56
N VAL A 197 -2.44 1.15 -6.76
CA VAL A 197 -3.09 -0.16 -6.72
C VAL A 197 -4.59 0.02 -6.94
N LYS A 198 -5.20 -0.92 -7.65
CA LYS A 198 -6.62 -0.94 -7.98
C LYS A 198 -7.18 -2.36 -7.90
N GLY A 199 -8.46 -2.47 -7.60
CA GLY A 199 -9.19 -3.75 -7.71
C GLY A 199 -9.38 -4.50 -6.41
N GLU A 200 -9.19 -3.86 -5.25
CA GLU A 200 -9.33 -4.48 -3.94
C GLU A 200 -10.76 -4.96 -3.64
N PHE A 201 -11.78 -4.35 -4.26
CA PHE A 201 -13.20 -4.66 -4.00
C PHE A 201 -13.73 -5.95 -4.65
N GLY A 202 -13.00 -6.56 -5.55
CA GLY A 202 -13.46 -7.80 -6.18
C GLY A 202 -12.54 -8.33 -7.26
N PRO A 203 -12.01 -7.48 -8.16
CA PRO A 203 -11.10 -7.92 -9.22
C PRO A 203 -9.89 -8.70 -8.70
N ILE A 204 -9.26 -8.30 -7.59
CA ILE A 204 -8.14 -9.04 -6.98
C ILE A 204 -8.61 -10.42 -6.51
N LEU A 205 -9.71 -10.50 -5.74
CA LEU A 205 -10.27 -11.77 -5.26
C LEU A 205 -10.53 -12.75 -6.39
N SER A 206 -11.27 -12.31 -7.41
CA SER A 206 -11.65 -13.18 -8.53
C SER A 206 -10.46 -13.60 -9.38
N ARG A 207 -9.52 -12.69 -9.61
CA ARG A 207 -8.31 -12.94 -10.39
C ARG A 207 -7.39 -13.95 -9.70
N VAL A 208 -7.05 -13.69 -8.43
CA VAL A 208 -6.16 -14.57 -7.66
C VAL A 208 -6.73 -15.98 -7.57
N VAL A 209 -8.02 -16.14 -7.27
CA VAL A 209 -8.63 -17.47 -7.16
C VAL A 209 -8.66 -18.17 -8.53
N ALA A 210 -9.00 -17.46 -9.61
CA ALA A 210 -9.01 -18.03 -10.96
C ALA A 210 -7.61 -18.45 -11.43
N ASP A 211 -6.60 -17.63 -11.21
CA ASP A 211 -5.21 -17.91 -11.58
C ASP A 211 -4.63 -19.06 -10.72
N ALA A 212 -4.86 -19.02 -9.40
CA ALA A 212 -4.39 -20.05 -8.48
C ALA A 212 -4.93 -21.44 -8.83
N LEU A 213 -6.19 -21.54 -9.28
CA LEU A 213 -6.79 -22.80 -9.75
C LEU A 213 -6.12 -23.35 -11.01
N GLN A 214 -5.50 -22.52 -11.82
CA GLN A 214 -4.73 -22.93 -12.98
C GLN A 214 -3.24 -23.14 -12.65
N GLY A 215 -2.78 -22.61 -11.54
CA GLY A 215 -1.43 -22.73 -11.02
C GLY A 215 -1.26 -23.91 -10.08
N LYS A 216 -0.57 -23.70 -8.99
CA LYS A 216 -0.34 -24.68 -7.94
C LYS A 216 -0.91 -24.18 -6.63
N ILE A 217 -1.80 -24.95 -5.98
CA ILE A 217 -2.31 -24.67 -4.65
C ILE A 217 -1.86 -25.80 -3.73
N THR A 218 -1.35 -25.43 -2.55
CA THR A 218 -0.91 -26.37 -1.51
C THR A 218 -1.44 -25.96 -0.16
N TRP A 219 -1.68 -26.95 0.70
CA TRP A 219 -1.97 -26.66 2.10
C TRP A 219 -0.80 -25.96 2.76
N GLY A 220 -1.09 -24.88 3.50
CA GLY A 220 -0.12 -24.15 4.31
C GLY A 220 -0.20 -24.53 5.78
N ARG A 221 -1.19 -24.02 6.47
CA ARG A 221 -1.32 -24.17 7.93
C ARG A 221 -2.71 -23.81 8.44
N TRP A 222 -2.95 -24.17 9.70
CA TRP A 222 -4.00 -23.56 10.50
C TRP A 222 -3.44 -22.36 11.25
N GLU A 223 -4.21 -21.29 11.33
CA GLU A 223 -3.79 -20.04 11.94
C GLU A 223 -4.89 -19.51 12.90
N LEU A 224 -4.50 -18.77 13.93
CA LEU A 224 -5.41 -18.08 14.81
C LEU A 224 -5.79 -16.73 14.22
N GLY A 225 -7.02 -16.61 13.71
CA GLY A 225 -7.60 -15.36 13.24
C GLY A 225 -8.41 -14.64 14.31
N VAL A 226 -8.90 -13.44 14.00
CA VAL A 226 -9.73 -12.62 14.91
C VAL A 226 -11.02 -13.33 15.32
N GLY A 227 -11.64 -14.09 14.41
CA GLY A 227 -12.88 -14.83 14.64
C GLY A 227 -12.68 -16.29 15.05
N GLY A 228 -11.46 -16.74 15.30
CA GLY A 228 -11.15 -18.13 15.62
C GLY A 228 -10.17 -18.78 14.63
N LYS A 229 -10.25 -20.09 14.50
CA LYS A 229 -9.36 -20.86 13.62
C LYS A 229 -9.65 -20.55 12.14
N VAL A 230 -8.61 -20.17 11.40
CA VAL A 230 -8.64 -19.95 9.95
C VAL A 230 -7.70 -20.93 9.25
N ALA A 231 -7.95 -21.15 7.97
CA ALA A 231 -7.16 -22.00 7.10
C ALA A 231 -6.34 -21.17 6.13
N VAL A 232 -5.15 -21.66 5.78
CA VAL A 232 -4.23 -20.98 4.86
C VAL A 232 -3.85 -21.96 3.74
N PHE A 233 -4.08 -21.54 2.50
CA PHE A 233 -3.47 -22.14 1.33
C PHE A 233 -2.35 -21.24 0.79
N HIS A 234 -1.24 -21.87 0.40
CA HIS A 234 -0.22 -21.25 -0.45
C HIS A 234 -0.57 -21.50 -1.91
N TYR A 235 -0.32 -20.52 -2.75
CA TYR A 235 -0.47 -20.68 -4.18
C TYR A 235 0.72 -20.09 -4.93
N ALA A 236 0.96 -20.60 -6.15
CA ALA A 236 1.93 -20.08 -7.10
C ALA A 236 1.35 -20.16 -8.52
N VAL A 237 1.50 -19.06 -9.26
CA VAL A 237 0.96 -18.89 -10.62
C VAL A 237 2.12 -18.59 -11.55
N PRO A 238 2.40 -19.44 -12.53
CA PRO A 238 3.43 -19.18 -13.53
C PRO A 238 2.98 -18.06 -14.49
N SER A 239 3.93 -17.36 -15.11
CA SER A 239 3.67 -16.17 -15.92
C SER A 239 2.67 -16.38 -17.06
N GLU A 240 2.68 -17.56 -17.70
CA GLU A 240 1.77 -17.92 -18.80
C GLU A 240 0.31 -18.11 -18.39
N LYS A 241 0.03 -18.20 -17.08
CA LYS A 241 -1.32 -18.31 -16.50
C LYS A 241 -1.68 -17.11 -15.64
N SER A 242 -0.76 -16.17 -15.51
CA SER A 242 -0.90 -15.00 -14.69
C SER A 242 -1.69 -13.90 -15.40
N HIS A 243 -2.49 -13.18 -14.63
CA HIS A 243 -3.11 -11.93 -15.03
C HIS A 243 -2.65 -10.78 -14.13
N TYR A 244 -1.46 -10.89 -13.54
CA TYR A 244 -0.90 -9.86 -12.66
C TYR A 244 0.08 -8.96 -13.43
N PRO A 245 -0.38 -7.76 -13.90
CA PRO A 245 0.50 -6.78 -14.50
C PRO A 245 1.22 -5.99 -13.41
N VAL A 246 2.54 -5.95 -13.47
CA VAL A 246 3.36 -5.01 -12.70
C VAL A 246 3.81 -3.89 -13.63
N GLN A 247 3.57 -2.65 -13.23
CA GLN A 247 3.95 -1.47 -13.99
C GLN A 247 4.68 -0.49 -13.09
N PHE A 248 5.79 0.03 -13.56
CA PHE A 248 6.54 1.07 -12.88
C PHE A 248 7.07 2.09 -13.87
N CYS A 249 6.81 3.33 -13.66
CA CYS A 249 7.42 4.46 -14.34
C CYS A 249 8.03 5.38 -13.28
N CYS A 250 9.19 5.85 -13.40
CA CYS A 250 10.15 5.70 -14.48
C CYS A 250 11.54 5.79 -13.87
N VAL A 251 12.53 5.17 -14.48
CA VAL A 251 13.95 5.47 -14.23
C VAL A 251 14.44 6.36 -15.35
N PHE A 252 15.10 7.47 -14.97
CA PHE A 252 15.75 8.38 -15.91
C PHE A 252 17.23 7.99 -16.00
N ASP A 253 17.67 7.55 -17.16
CA ASP A 253 19.07 7.26 -17.45
C ASP A 253 19.61 8.34 -18.38
N TRP A 254 20.73 8.98 -18.00
CA TRP A 254 21.42 9.93 -18.86
C TRP A 254 22.29 9.16 -19.85
N ASN A 255 21.85 9.10 -21.09
CA ASN A 255 22.69 8.55 -22.14
C ASN A 255 23.90 9.47 -22.34
N ALA A 256 25.07 8.98 -21.91
CA ALA A 256 26.33 9.74 -22.00
C ALA A 256 26.75 10.12 -23.43
N PHE A 257 26.14 9.49 -24.46
CA PHE A 257 26.50 9.76 -25.88
C PHE A 257 25.71 10.90 -26.51
N ASN A 258 24.47 11.15 -26.12
CA ASN A 258 23.62 12.16 -26.77
C ASN A 258 23.01 13.19 -25.81
N GLY A 259 23.24 13.06 -24.50
CA GLY A 259 22.71 13.99 -23.49
C GLY A 259 21.17 13.96 -23.35
N ILE A 260 20.50 13.00 -23.98
CA ILE A 260 19.05 12.86 -23.92
C ILE A 260 18.71 11.84 -22.79
N PRO A 261 17.82 12.18 -21.84
CA PRO A 261 17.38 11.22 -20.84
C PRO A 261 16.62 10.07 -21.51
N ASP A 262 17.07 8.85 -21.30
CA ASP A 262 16.34 7.63 -21.66
C ASP A 262 15.37 7.29 -20.51
N ILE A 263 14.07 7.21 -20.84
CA ILE A 263 13.04 6.91 -19.86
C ILE A 263 12.74 5.42 -19.91
N ARG A 264 13.03 4.71 -18.84
CA ARG A 264 12.74 3.28 -18.73
C ARG A 264 11.45 3.06 -17.95
N VAL A 265 10.57 2.28 -18.57
CA VAL A 265 9.28 1.86 -17.99
C VAL A 265 9.30 0.34 -17.86
N PHE A 266 8.98 -0.15 -16.69
CA PHE A 266 8.70 -1.57 -16.48
C PHE A 266 7.21 -1.82 -16.70
N ARG A 267 6.87 -2.80 -17.55
CA ARG A 267 5.48 -3.22 -17.77
C ARG A 267 5.47 -4.66 -18.20
N GLU A 268 5.19 -5.55 -17.27
CA GLU A 268 5.21 -6.99 -17.52
C GLU A 268 4.06 -7.70 -16.80
N ILE A 269 3.59 -8.81 -17.38
CA ILE A 269 2.77 -9.81 -16.69
C ILE A 269 3.74 -10.80 -16.07
N VAL A 270 3.71 -10.89 -14.75
CA VAL A 270 4.71 -11.62 -13.97
C VAL A 270 4.13 -12.90 -13.37
N SER A 271 4.96 -13.90 -13.15
CA SER A 271 4.64 -14.99 -12.22
C SER A 271 4.52 -14.42 -10.81
N TYR A 272 3.70 -15.06 -9.99
CA TYR A 272 3.51 -14.59 -8.62
C TYR A 272 3.06 -15.73 -7.70
N HIS A 273 3.26 -15.52 -6.42
CA HIS A 273 2.84 -16.43 -5.37
C HIS A 273 2.19 -15.67 -4.21
N GLY A 274 1.62 -16.42 -3.27
CA GLY A 274 1.06 -15.83 -2.06
C GLY A 274 0.26 -16.79 -1.20
N GLU A 275 -0.54 -16.21 -0.33
CA GLU A 275 -1.41 -16.91 0.60
C GLU A 275 -2.88 -16.51 0.41
N ILE A 276 -3.77 -17.48 0.56
CA ILE A 276 -5.21 -17.27 0.73
C ILE A 276 -5.56 -17.73 2.14
N VAL A 277 -5.93 -16.77 3.00
CA VAL A 277 -6.42 -17.02 4.36
C VAL A 277 -7.94 -16.92 4.35
N PHE A 278 -8.60 -17.92 4.87
CA PHE A 278 -10.06 -18.01 4.78
C PHE A 278 -10.69 -18.70 5.99
N ASP A 279 -11.96 -18.43 6.23
CA ASP A 279 -12.78 -19.17 7.16
C ASP A 279 -13.15 -20.55 6.56
N PRO A 280 -12.73 -21.67 7.16
CA PRO A 280 -12.98 -23.00 6.61
C PRO A 280 -14.45 -23.40 6.61
N ALA A 281 -15.31 -22.77 7.39
CA ALA A 281 -16.73 -23.07 7.47
C ALA A 281 -17.53 -22.44 6.32
N SER A 282 -17.22 -21.18 5.98
CA SER A 282 -17.96 -20.41 4.97
C SER A 282 -17.22 -20.28 3.64
N GLY A 283 -15.91 -20.54 3.61
CA GLY A 283 -15.05 -20.23 2.47
C GLY A 283 -14.73 -18.74 2.31
N ALA A 284 -15.20 -17.90 3.27
CA ALA A 284 -14.97 -16.46 3.23
C ALA A 284 -13.49 -16.14 3.29
N ILE A 285 -13.00 -15.41 2.29
CA ILE A 285 -11.61 -14.97 2.25
C ILE A 285 -11.45 -13.79 3.20
N LEU A 286 -10.46 -13.89 4.08
CA LEU A 286 -10.15 -12.90 5.12
C LEU A 286 -8.86 -12.12 4.80
N ARG A 287 -7.92 -12.74 4.07
CA ARG A 287 -6.71 -12.09 3.61
C ARG A 287 -6.20 -12.77 2.33
N ILE A 288 -5.67 -11.96 1.42
CA ILE A 288 -4.91 -12.43 0.25
C ILE A 288 -3.59 -11.67 0.22
N THR A 289 -2.50 -12.39 -0.06
CA THR A 289 -1.22 -11.79 -0.45
C THR A 289 -0.89 -12.19 -1.89
N MET A 290 -0.27 -11.28 -2.62
CA MET A 290 0.29 -11.49 -3.96
C MET A 290 1.70 -10.91 -3.96
N GLU A 291 2.71 -11.71 -4.25
CA GLU A 291 4.10 -11.25 -4.44
C GLU A 291 4.58 -11.70 -5.82
N ALA A 292 5.09 -10.74 -6.60
CA ALA A 292 5.65 -11.00 -7.91
C ALA A 292 6.98 -11.75 -7.79
N ASP A 293 7.20 -12.76 -8.63
CA ASP A 293 8.48 -13.46 -8.73
C ASP A 293 9.38 -12.70 -9.70
N LEU A 294 10.09 -11.71 -9.17
CA LEU A 294 10.98 -10.81 -9.91
C LEU A 294 12.45 -11.12 -9.61
N SER A 295 13.31 -10.88 -10.60
CA SER A 295 14.74 -11.04 -10.44
C SER A 295 15.36 -9.79 -9.84
N ALA A 296 16.31 -9.94 -8.91
CA ALA A 296 16.99 -8.81 -8.25
C ALA A 296 17.76 -7.88 -9.21
N GLY A 297 18.03 -8.33 -10.45
CA GLY A 297 18.71 -7.52 -11.49
C GLY A 297 17.78 -6.81 -12.45
N GLU A 298 16.46 -6.88 -12.25
CA GLU A 298 15.46 -6.18 -13.07
C GLU A 298 15.23 -4.76 -12.53
N LEU A 299 14.62 -3.90 -13.35
CA LEU A 299 14.28 -2.54 -12.94
C LEU A 299 13.43 -2.50 -11.68
N VAL A 300 12.44 -3.39 -11.59
CA VAL A 300 11.66 -3.65 -10.39
C VAL A 300 12.12 -4.95 -9.78
N SER A 301 12.59 -4.93 -8.55
CA SER A 301 13.11 -6.10 -7.83
C SER A 301 12.12 -6.71 -6.87
N ARG A 302 11.08 -5.98 -6.48
CA ARG A 302 9.98 -6.46 -5.63
C ARG A 302 8.69 -5.73 -5.98
N ALA A 303 7.59 -6.47 -6.05
CA ALA A 303 6.24 -5.92 -6.11
C ALA A 303 5.28 -6.86 -5.37
N GLY A 304 4.44 -6.32 -4.52
CA GLY A 304 3.48 -7.13 -3.77
C GLY A 304 2.28 -6.31 -3.29
N ILE A 305 1.17 -7.01 -3.08
CA ILE A 305 -0.03 -6.47 -2.46
C ILE A 305 -0.61 -7.48 -1.46
N GLN A 306 -1.01 -6.98 -0.31
CA GLN A 306 -1.83 -7.69 0.65
C GLN A 306 -3.16 -6.97 0.80
N VAL A 307 -4.28 -7.71 0.82
CA VAL A 307 -5.61 -7.16 1.13
C VAL A 307 -6.24 -7.96 2.26
N GLU A 308 -6.70 -7.27 3.28
CA GLU A 308 -7.50 -7.83 4.37
C GLU A 308 -8.97 -7.52 4.17
N TYR A 309 -9.82 -8.48 4.46
CA TYR A 309 -11.26 -8.39 4.30
C TYR A 309 -11.95 -8.61 5.65
N GLY A 310 -13.01 -7.87 5.88
CA GLY A 310 -13.79 -7.96 7.12
C GLY A 310 -15.28 -7.69 6.92
N PRO A 311 -16.11 -8.01 7.93
CA PRO A 311 -17.54 -7.78 7.85
C PRO A 311 -17.85 -6.28 7.91
N MET A 312 -18.58 -5.78 6.90
CA MET A 312 -19.08 -4.42 6.82
C MET A 312 -20.59 -4.44 6.68
N GLU A 313 -21.28 -3.56 7.40
CA GLU A 313 -22.72 -3.39 7.26
C GLU A 313 -23.02 -2.32 6.20
N ILE A 314 -23.78 -2.69 5.17
CA ILE A 314 -24.19 -1.82 4.09
C ILE A 314 -25.70 -1.93 3.92
N ALA A 315 -26.43 -0.86 4.20
CA ALA A 315 -27.89 -0.82 4.15
C ALA A 315 -28.57 -1.98 4.93
N GLY A 316 -28.11 -2.24 6.16
CA GLY A 316 -28.67 -3.26 7.06
C GLY A 316 -28.28 -4.72 6.73
N LYS A 317 -27.40 -4.94 5.74
CA LYS A 317 -26.86 -6.27 5.41
C LYS A 317 -25.37 -6.32 5.61
N LYS A 318 -24.87 -7.47 6.08
CA LYS A 318 -23.43 -7.71 6.26
C LYS A 318 -22.81 -8.28 5.00
N TYR A 319 -21.71 -7.67 4.59
CA TYR A 319 -20.86 -8.09 3.48
C TYR A 319 -19.41 -8.21 3.96
N ILE A 320 -18.63 -9.05 3.32
CA ILE A 320 -17.17 -9.05 3.54
C ILE A 320 -16.56 -8.12 2.51
N CYS A 321 -15.94 -7.05 2.99
CA CYS A 321 -15.34 -6.00 2.15
C CYS A 321 -13.88 -5.77 2.54
N PRO A 322 -13.04 -5.17 1.69
CA PRO A 322 -11.70 -4.74 2.05
C PRO A 322 -11.73 -3.84 3.29
N THR A 323 -10.84 -4.07 4.23
CA THR A 323 -10.68 -3.20 5.42
C THR A 323 -9.33 -2.52 5.42
N LYS A 324 -8.31 -3.22 4.91
CA LYS A 324 -6.94 -2.72 4.78
C LYS A 324 -6.30 -3.32 3.54
N SER A 325 -5.43 -2.54 2.91
CA SER A 325 -4.52 -3.03 1.86
C SER A 325 -3.13 -2.45 2.12
N VAL A 326 -2.11 -3.27 1.89
CA VAL A 326 -0.70 -2.88 1.92
C VAL A 326 -0.10 -3.22 0.58
N SER A 327 0.56 -2.28 -0.06
CA SER A 327 1.29 -2.53 -1.29
C SER A 327 2.73 -2.05 -1.19
N ILE A 328 3.64 -2.84 -1.73
CA ILE A 328 5.08 -2.55 -1.73
C ILE A 328 5.64 -2.69 -3.15
N LEU A 329 6.55 -1.79 -3.50
CA LEU A 329 7.35 -1.87 -4.71
C LEU A 329 8.78 -1.43 -4.40
N GLN A 330 9.76 -2.18 -4.92
CA GLN A 330 11.18 -1.80 -4.89
C GLN A 330 11.69 -1.72 -6.32
N ALA A 331 12.28 -0.58 -6.67
CA ALA A 331 12.84 -0.33 -7.99
C ALA A 331 14.23 0.25 -7.89
N HIS A 332 15.09 -0.07 -8.85
CA HIS A 332 16.43 0.52 -8.95
C HIS A 332 16.34 2.00 -9.34
N THR A 333 17.18 2.84 -8.72
CA THR A 333 17.22 4.30 -8.97
C THR A 333 18.12 4.68 -10.13
N ALA A 334 19.08 3.83 -10.49
CA ALA A 334 20.04 4.07 -11.57
C ALA A 334 20.31 2.80 -12.36
N GLN A 335 20.64 2.99 -13.65
CA GLN A 335 21.08 1.93 -14.54
C GLN A 335 22.61 1.95 -14.67
N GLN A 336 23.26 0.81 -14.49
CA GLN A 336 24.62 0.61 -14.99
C GLN A 336 24.54 -0.04 -16.38
N SER A 337 24.75 0.76 -17.42
CA SER A 337 24.82 0.29 -18.79
C SER A 337 26.17 -0.37 -19.05
N GLY A 338 26.19 -1.67 -19.23
CA GLY A 338 27.31 -2.37 -19.86
C GLY A 338 27.07 -2.44 -21.37
N MET A 339 28.05 -2.06 -22.19
CA MET A 339 27.96 -1.86 -23.64
C MET A 339 27.48 -3.10 -24.44
N TYR A 340 27.38 -4.29 -23.87
CA TYR A 340 27.09 -5.56 -24.59
C TYR A 340 26.30 -6.64 -23.84
N SER A 341 25.66 -6.36 -22.70
CA SER A 341 24.93 -7.40 -21.99
C SER A 341 23.48 -7.00 -21.67
N LYS A 342 22.60 -8.01 -21.53
CA LYS A 342 21.26 -7.84 -20.95
C LYS A 342 21.35 -6.85 -19.78
N GLN A 343 20.54 -5.81 -19.88
CA GLN A 343 20.53 -4.73 -18.91
C GLN A 343 20.28 -5.31 -17.51
N HIS A 344 21.31 -5.38 -16.70
CA HIS A 344 21.19 -5.67 -15.28
C HIS A 344 21.28 -4.33 -14.55
N TYR A 345 20.19 -4.00 -13.86
CA TYR A 345 20.19 -2.84 -12.99
C TYR A 345 21.07 -3.16 -11.77
N LYS A 346 22.07 -2.32 -11.56
CA LYS A 346 22.95 -2.38 -10.39
C LYS A 346 22.91 -1.00 -9.77
N GLY A 347 22.58 -0.91 -8.54
CA GLY A 347 22.52 0.36 -7.81
C GLY A 347 21.65 0.22 -6.61
N SER A 348 21.47 1.32 -5.90
CA SER A 348 20.55 1.40 -4.79
C SER A 348 19.11 1.20 -5.27
N THR A 349 18.30 0.57 -4.44
CA THR A 349 16.88 0.40 -4.66
C THR A 349 16.11 1.42 -3.83
N LYS A 350 15.06 1.98 -4.40
CA LYS A 350 14.09 2.81 -3.70
C LYS A 350 12.84 1.99 -3.43
N THR A 351 12.34 2.08 -2.19
CA THR A 351 11.13 1.40 -1.74
C THR A 351 9.96 2.37 -1.73
N TYR A 352 8.84 1.92 -2.26
CA TYR A 352 7.53 2.58 -2.20
C TYR A 352 6.60 1.67 -1.42
N LEU A 353 5.88 2.23 -0.45
CA LEU A 353 4.94 1.50 0.39
C LEU A 353 3.66 2.32 0.55
N ASN A 354 2.50 1.69 0.36
CA ASN A 354 1.21 2.30 0.67
C ASN A 354 0.50 1.51 1.76
N ASP A 355 0.04 2.23 2.79
CA ASP A 355 -0.97 1.77 3.75
C ASP A 355 -2.31 2.36 3.35
N VAL A 356 -3.29 1.49 3.10
CA VAL A 356 -4.63 1.87 2.66
C VAL A 356 -5.65 1.34 3.65
N ALA A 357 -6.48 2.22 4.19
CA ALA A 357 -7.64 1.87 4.99
C ALA A 357 -8.93 2.13 4.20
N PHE A 358 -9.90 1.22 4.33
CA PHE A 358 -11.21 1.36 3.74
C PHE A 358 -12.27 1.50 4.82
N GLY A 359 -13.19 2.47 4.63
CA GLY A 359 -14.24 2.73 5.61
C GLY A 359 -15.44 3.45 5.02
N GLN A 360 -16.36 3.84 5.89
CA GLN A 360 -17.55 4.61 5.53
C GLN A 360 -18.35 3.98 4.37
N TYR A 361 -18.50 2.66 4.40
CA TYR A 361 -19.23 1.90 3.40
C TYR A 361 -20.69 2.31 3.35
N ARG A 362 -21.21 2.60 2.14
CA ARG A 362 -22.61 2.93 1.92
C ARG A 362 -23.07 2.44 0.54
N ARG A 363 -24.36 2.14 0.41
CA ARG A 363 -24.92 1.74 -0.85
C ARG A 363 -24.90 2.93 -1.82
N PHE A 364 -24.49 2.69 -3.04
CA PHE A 364 -24.66 3.64 -4.12
C PHE A 364 -26.10 3.58 -4.61
N GLY A 365 -26.80 4.72 -4.59
CA GLY A 365 -28.17 4.81 -5.05
C GLY A 365 -28.67 6.26 -4.95
N SER A 366 -29.43 6.72 -5.93
CA SER A 366 -30.20 7.95 -5.83
C SER A 366 -31.54 7.60 -5.18
N GLU A 367 -31.80 8.07 -3.95
CA GLU A 367 -33.16 8.15 -3.45
C GLU A 367 -33.85 9.33 -4.14
N THR A 368 -34.64 9.05 -5.17
CA THR A 368 -35.59 10.03 -5.69
C THR A 368 -36.75 10.04 -4.71
N ARG A 369 -36.75 10.96 -3.76
CA ARG A 369 -37.96 11.29 -2.99
C ARG A 369 -38.91 12.02 -3.93
N ILE A 370 -39.91 11.32 -4.46
CA ILE A 370 -41.07 11.95 -5.05
C ILE A 370 -41.83 12.60 -3.88
N LEU A 371 -41.64 13.90 -3.71
CA LEU A 371 -42.52 14.68 -2.87
C LEU A 371 -43.86 14.74 -3.62
N THR A 372 -44.72 13.77 -3.37
CA THR A 372 -46.13 13.89 -3.68
C THR A 372 -46.64 15.03 -2.80
N GLY A 373 -46.69 16.23 -3.35
CA GLY A 373 -47.37 17.34 -2.74
C GLY A 373 -48.82 16.93 -2.57
N ASP A 374 -49.25 16.79 -1.34
CA ASP A 374 -50.65 16.66 -0.97
C ASP A 374 -51.35 17.96 -1.40
N GLY A 375 -52.17 17.85 -2.43
CA GLY A 375 -52.97 18.95 -2.95
C GLY A 375 -54.03 19.37 -1.95
N GLY A 376 -53.66 20.25 -1.04
CA GLY A 376 -54.58 21.00 -0.21
C GLY A 376 -55.15 22.16 -1.01
N ASP A 377 -56.35 21.98 -1.46
CA ASP A 377 -57.25 23.01 -1.98
C ASP A 377 -57.36 24.19 -0.98
N SER A 378 -56.96 25.39 -1.37
CA SER A 378 -57.44 26.64 -0.78
C SER A 378 -57.54 27.72 -1.84
N SER A 379 -58.72 27.80 -2.37
CA SER A 379 -59.30 29.00 -3.04
C SER A 379 -59.12 30.26 -2.19
N GLN A 380 -58.54 31.33 -2.76
CA GLN A 380 -59.04 32.73 -2.75
C GLN A 380 -57.96 33.73 -3.21
N PRO A 381 -58.33 35.04 -3.45
CA PRO A 381 -58.57 35.52 -4.79
C PRO A 381 -57.60 36.62 -5.25
N ARG A 382 -57.71 36.95 -6.48
CA ARG A 382 -57.06 38.00 -7.31
C ARG A 382 -56.86 39.36 -6.64
N GLY A 383 -55.72 39.98 -6.90
CA GLY A 383 -55.52 41.43 -6.96
C GLY A 383 -54.47 41.74 -8.04
N PRO A 384 -54.57 42.83 -8.78
CA PRO A 384 -54.04 42.93 -10.12
C PRO A 384 -52.74 43.73 -10.27
N SER A 385 -52.03 43.37 -11.34
CA SER A 385 -51.31 44.27 -12.27
C SER A 385 -50.17 45.17 -11.78
N SER A 386 -49.03 45.00 -12.38
CA SER A 386 -48.34 46.04 -13.21
C SER A 386 -47.07 45.42 -13.81
N ALA A 387 -47.08 45.28 -15.11
CA ALA A 387 -46.43 46.08 -16.13
C ALA A 387 -44.94 45.80 -16.32
N ASP A 388 -44.68 45.18 -17.43
CA ASP A 388 -43.63 45.41 -18.43
C ASP A 388 -42.37 46.19 -18.05
N ALA A 389 -41.23 45.50 -18.22
CA ALA A 389 -40.00 46.13 -18.73
C ALA A 389 -39.14 45.12 -19.49
N PRO A 390 -38.64 45.43 -20.68
CA PRO A 390 -37.89 44.50 -21.52
C PRO A 390 -36.41 44.43 -21.13
N TYR A 391 -35.89 43.23 -21.20
CA TYR A 391 -34.47 42.91 -21.02
C TYR A 391 -33.69 43.24 -22.30
N SER A 392 -32.64 44.08 -22.20
CA SER A 392 -31.66 44.35 -23.26
C SER A 392 -30.33 43.67 -22.91
N PRO A 393 -29.70 42.99 -23.86
CA PRO A 393 -28.40 42.35 -23.62
C PRO A 393 -27.24 43.35 -23.79
N PRO A 394 -26.10 43.20 -23.07
CA PRO A 394 -24.93 44.05 -23.23
C PRO A 394 -24.13 43.69 -24.48
N SER A 395 -23.75 44.74 -25.20
CA SER A 395 -22.94 44.76 -26.40
C SER A 395 -21.49 44.35 -26.15
N ARG A 396 -20.95 43.57 -27.11
CA ARG A 396 -19.51 43.30 -27.26
C ARG A 396 -18.76 44.58 -27.66
N THR A 397 -17.70 44.88 -26.95
CA THR A 397 -16.67 45.81 -27.44
C THR A 397 -15.43 44.97 -27.77
N ALA A 398 -15.09 45.02 -29.05
CA ALA A 398 -13.79 44.61 -29.56
C ALA A 398 -12.82 45.80 -29.41
N THR A 399 -11.58 45.52 -29.00
CA THR A 399 -10.41 46.42 -29.26
C THR A 399 -9.17 45.59 -29.43
N HIS A 400 -8.56 45.79 -30.54
CA HIS A 400 -7.20 45.61 -31.06
C HIS A 400 -6.15 44.80 -30.30
#